data_380fd3aaa22e0ded657e5293674ffc32
#
_entry.id   380fd3aaa22e0ded657e5293674ffc32
#
_cell.length_a   1.000
_cell.length_b   1.000
_cell.length_c   1.000
_cell.angle_alpha   90.00
_cell.angle_beta   90.00
_cell.angle_gamma   90.00
#
_symmetry.space_group_name_H-M   'P 1'
#
loop_
_entity.id
_entity.type
_entity.pdbx_description
1 polymer ?
#
loop_
_entity_poly.entity_id
_entity_poly.type
_entity_poly.pdbx_seq_one_letter_code
_entity_poly.pdbx_strand_id
1 'polypeptide(L)'
;MKRKFIAVLLTIIILVLTAVLCACNMTEEPQEESNISRQVLAFYAGENEDFAVSIEFLKREKNFIADGKATDVVDVAEINITPLKVHDNNEYCFAITNGTDTLSGKIKGNQFGEYCMDLNLDFVPTSITIGEGEDAQSISLVNVVDGKLTPADVVNIAEKEFAERIASAKESGQYNRETYVKLITGDRQHYYYYVSYIGEGVDYWALLLDPETGAVVSKK
;
A
#
# COMPACT_ATOMS: atom_id res chain seq x y z
N MET A 1 60.70 -28.09 16.75
CA MET A 1 59.92 -27.26 15.78
C MET A 1 58.51 -27.77 15.52
N LYS A 2 58.23 -29.07 15.30
CA LYS A 2 56.90 -29.60 14.99
C LYS A 2 55.79 -29.31 16.04
N ARG A 3 56.12 -29.37 17.37
CA ARG A 3 55.12 -29.09 18.42
C ARG A 3 54.61 -27.65 18.49
N LYS A 4 55.48 -26.67 18.18
CA LYS A 4 55.08 -25.24 18.15
C LYS A 4 54.18 -24.94 16.94
N PHE A 5 54.40 -25.63 15.80
CA PHE A 5 53.58 -25.45 14.60
C PHE A 5 52.16 -26.02 14.78
N ILE A 6 52.03 -27.17 15.47
CA ILE A 6 50.75 -27.78 15.77
C ILE A 6 49.94 -26.90 16.70
N ALA A 7 50.56 -26.28 17.71
CA ALA A 7 49.85 -25.38 18.65
C ALA A 7 49.31 -24.12 17.95
N VAL A 8 50.06 -23.50 17.05
CA VAL A 8 49.65 -22.34 16.26
C VAL A 8 48.50 -22.70 15.32
N LEU A 9 48.56 -23.85 14.67
CA LEU A 9 47.50 -24.34 13.77
C LEU A 9 46.20 -24.58 14.51
N LEU A 10 46.27 -25.18 15.72
CA LEU A 10 45.08 -25.44 16.56
C LEU A 10 44.45 -24.13 17.02
N THR A 11 45.25 -23.10 17.37
CA THR A 11 44.71 -21.78 17.78
C THR A 11 43.99 -21.08 16.65
N ILE A 12 44.51 -21.17 15.42
CA ILE A 12 43.87 -20.57 14.23
C ILE A 12 42.54 -21.28 13.93
N ILE A 13 42.51 -22.61 14.04
CA ILE A 13 41.27 -23.39 13.81
C ILE A 13 40.19 -23.02 14.85
N ILE A 14 40.56 -22.88 16.13
CA ILE A 14 39.63 -22.48 17.18
C ILE A 14 39.11 -21.05 16.92
N LEU A 15 39.98 -20.11 16.50
CA LEU A 15 39.58 -18.73 16.19
C LEU A 15 38.63 -18.66 14.98
N VAL A 16 38.84 -19.46 13.95
CA VAL A 16 37.94 -19.55 12.80
C VAL A 16 36.61 -20.21 13.19
N LEU A 17 36.63 -21.26 14.02
CA LEU A 17 35.40 -21.89 14.51
C LEU A 17 34.55 -20.95 15.36
N THR A 18 35.19 -20.12 16.24
CA THR A 18 34.46 -19.13 17.03
C THR A 18 33.89 -18.00 16.16
N ALA A 19 34.61 -17.55 15.13
CA ALA A 19 34.10 -16.55 14.19
C ALA A 19 32.89 -17.06 13.38
N VAL A 20 32.91 -18.35 12.96
CA VAL A 20 31.78 -18.99 12.25
C VAL A 20 30.58 -19.18 13.18
N LEU A 21 30.80 -19.55 14.45
CA LEU A 21 29.71 -19.69 15.44
C LEU A 21 29.10 -18.33 15.84
N CYS A 22 29.88 -17.26 15.85
CA CYS A 22 29.32 -15.91 16.05
C CYS A 22 28.56 -15.38 14.83
N ALA A 23 28.92 -15.79 13.62
CA ALA A 23 28.19 -15.42 12.39
C ALA A 23 26.86 -16.18 12.26
N CYS A 24 26.71 -17.36 12.87
CA CYS A 24 25.45 -18.13 12.85
C CYS A 24 24.44 -17.71 13.95
N ASN A 25 24.81 -16.79 14.85
CA ASN A 25 23.91 -16.22 15.85
C ASN A 25 23.41 -14.81 15.47
N MET A 26 23.40 -14.47 14.20
CA MET A 26 22.41 -13.50 13.73
C MET A 26 21.06 -14.22 13.82
N THR A 27 20.44 -14.20 14.97
CA THR A 27 19.00 -14.31 15.08
C THR A 27 18.48 -13.27 14.10
N GLU A 28 17.88 -13.71 12.97
CA GLU A 28 16.90 -12.90 12.29
C GLU A 28 15.98 -12.47 13.43
N GLU A 29 16.00 -11.18 13.78
CA GLU A 29 14.89 -10.60 14.55
C GLU A 29 13.67 -11.08 13.79
N PRO A 30 12.68 -11.71 14.47
CA PRO A 30 11.45 -12.07 13.82
C PRO A 30 11.01 -10.79 13.12
N GLN A 31 10.93 -10.79 11.78
CA GLN A 31 10.30 -9.71 11.05
C GLN A 31 8.95 -9.57 11.76
N GLU A 32 8.78 -8.50 12.54
CA GLU A 32 7.45 -8.16 13.07
C GLU A 32 6.58 -8.17 11.84
N GLU A 33 5.67 -9.15 11.74
CA GLU A 33 4.68 -9.19 10.67
C GLU A 33 4.12 -7.79 10.62
N SER A 34 4.34 -7.10 9.50
CA SER A 34 4.05 -5.68 9.41
C SER A 34 2.56 -5.52 9.71
N ASN A 35 2.23 -4.88 10.82
CA ASN A 35 0.86 -4.65 11.27
C ASN A 35 0.20 -3.60 10.36
N ILE A 36 0.05 -3.95 9.08
CA ILE A 36 -0.44 -3.07 8.01
C ILE A 36 -1.84 -3.53 7.62
N SER A 37 -2.84 -2.74 7.97
CA SER A 37 -4.24 -3.01 7.66
C SER A 37 -4.65 -2.56 6.25
N ARG A 38 -3.94 -1.60 5.66
CA ARG A 38 -4.07 -1.21 4.24
C ARG A 38 -2.74 -0.67 3.72
N GLN A 39 -2.38 -1.10 2.52
CA GLN A 39 -1.21 -0.58 1.79
C GLN A 39 -1.51 -0.54 0.29
N VAL A 40 -1.53 0.64 -0.29
CA VAL A 40 -1.59 0.79 -1.75
C VAL A 40 -0.26 0.33 -2.36
N LEU A 41 -0.32 -0.54 -3.38
CA LEU A 41 0.85 -1.06 -4.08
C LEU A 41 1.05 -0.38 -5.43
N ALA A 42 -0.05 -0.11 -6.14
CA ALA A 42 -0.08 0.67 -7.37
C ALA A 42 -1.42 1.38 -7.51
N PHE A 43 -1.43 2.52 -8.18
CA PHE A 43 -2.62 3.33 -8.36
C PHE A 43 -2.68 3.84 -9.81
N TYR A 44 -3.63 3.31 -10.55
CA TYR A 44 -3.90 3.70 -11.92
C TYR A 44 -5.08 4.64 -11.97
N ALA A 45 -4.94 5.78 -12.62
CA ALA A 45 -6.01 6.76 -12.75
C ALA A 45 -6.12 7.30 -14.17
N GLY A 46 -7.31 7.74 -14.52
CA GLY A 46 -7.61 8.41 -15.78
C GLY A 46 -8.96 9.10 -15.73
N GLU A 47 -9.17 10.07 -16.58
CA GLU A 47 -10.43 10.78 -16.67
C GLU A 47 -10.73 11.23 -18.11
N ASN A 48 -12.01 11.45 -18.39
CA ASN A 48 -12.52 12.17 -19.55
C ASN A 48 -13.58 13.18 -19.10
N GLU A 49 -14.38 13.71 -20.01
CA GLU A 49 -15.40 14.71 -19.67
C GLU A 49 -16.56 14.16 -18.79
N ASP A 50 -16.78 12.84 -18.80
CA ASP A 50 -17.94 12.22 -18.16
C ASP A 50 -17.58 11.40 -16.92
N PHE A 51 -16.35 10.85 -16.86
CA PHE A 51 -15.93 9.96 -15.81
C PHE A 51 -14.50 10.21 -15.35
N ALA A 52 -14.27 10.07 -14.05
CA ALA A 52 -12.95 9.81 -13.49
C ALA A 52 -12.91 8.37 -12.95
N VAL A 53 -11.81 7.67 -13.21
CA VAL A 53 -11.63 6.27 -12.80
C VAL A 53 -10.34 6.11 -12.06
N SER A 54 -10.35 5.31 -11.00
CA SER A 54 -9.14 4.77 -10.38
C SER A 54 -9.22 3.25 -10.23
N ILE A 55 -8.06 2.61 -10.36
CA ILE A 55 -7.86 1.20 -10.05
C ILE A 55 -6.67 1.11 -9.09
N GLU A 56 -6.93 0.67 -7.87
CA GLU A 56 -5.92 0.49 -6.83
C GLU A 56 -5.55 -0.99 -6.70
N PHE A 57 -4.27 -1.32 -6.80
CA PHE A 57 -3.74 -2.59 -6.32
C PHE A 57 -3.28 -2.37 -4.89
N LEU A 58 -3.79 -3.18 -3.96
CA LEU A 58 -3.54 -2.97 -2.55
C LEU A 58 -3.53 -4.28 -1.76
N LYS A 59 -2.85 -4.24 -0.62
CA LYS A 59 -3.07 -5.18 0.48
C LYS A 59 -4.00 -4.53 1.47
N ARG A 60 -5.03 -5.22 1.91
CA ARG A 60 -5.93 -4.71 2.95
C ARG A 60 -6.58 -5.82 3.75
N GLU A 61 -7.01 -5.48 4.94
CA GLU A 61 -7.91 -6.35 5.69
C GLU A 61 -9.20 -6.59 4.91
N LYS A 62 -9.66 -7.83 4.94
CA LYS A 62 -10.91 -8.21 4.32
C LYS A 62 -12.10 -7.48 4.98
N ASN A 63 -12.07 -7.35 6.29
CA ASN A 63 -13.04 -6.60 7.08
C ASN A 63 -12.26 -5.65 7.99
N PHE A 64 -12.05 -4.42 7.57
CA PHE A 64 -11.30 -3.45 8.35
C PHE A 64 -12.01 -3.12 9.66
N ILE A 65 -11.27 -3.25 10.77
CA ILE A 65 -11.70 -2.88 12.12
C ILE A 65 -10.58 -2.06 12.75
N ALA A 66 -10.86 -0.80 13.09
CA ALA A 66 -9.90 0.09 13.74
C ALA A 66 -9.67 -0.32 15.21
N ASP A 67 -8.90 -1.38 15.42
CA ASP A 67 -8.58 -1.94 16.74
C ASP A 67 -7.07 -2.00 17.04
N GLY A 68 -6.25 -1.49 16.12
CA GLY A 68 -4.80 -1.44 16.22
C GLY A 68 -4.09 -2.72 15.79
N LYS A 69 -4.81 -3.66 15.18
CA LYS A 69 -4.28 -4.95 14.77
C LYS A 69 -4.79 -5.37 13.41
N ALA A 70 -3.90 -5.44 12.43
CA ALA A 70 -4.21 -5.97 11.11
C ALA A 70 -4.45 -7.49 11.16
N THR A 71 -5.59 -7.94 10.63
CA THR A 71 -5.98 -9.35 10.54
C THR A 71 -6.53 -9.67 9.16
N ASP A 72 -6.40 -10.93 8.73
CA ASP A 72 -6.98 -11.44 7.46
C ASP A 72 -6.67 -10.53 6.25
N VAL A 73 -5.41 -10.10 6.11
CA VAL A 73 -4.95 -9.22 5.02
C VAL A 73 -4.95 -9.99 3.70
N VAL A 74 -5.53 -9.40 2.67
CA VAL A 74 -5.64 -9.96 1.32
C VAL A 74 -5.11 -8.99 0.27
N ASP A 75 -4.58 -9.54 -0.82
CA ASP A 75 -4.25 -8.78 -2.01
C ASP A 75 -5.53 -8.61 -2.87
N VAL A 76 -5.81 -7.38 -3.29
CA VAL A 76 -7.01 -7.06 -4.07
C VAL A 76 -6.74 -5.92 -5.04
N ALA A 77 -7.43 -5.91 -6.18
CA ALA A 77 -7.59 -4.72 -6.99
C ALA A 77 -8.99 -4.12 -6.72
N GLU A 78 -9.06 -2.82 -6.52
CA GLU A 78 -10.30 -2.09 -6.27
C GLU A 78 -10.51 -1.06 -7.37
N ILE A 79 -11.66 -1.08 -8.05
CA ILE A 79 -12.04 -0.06 -9.01
C ILE A 79 -12.97 0.95 -8.36
N ASN A 80 -12.77 2.23 -8.69
CA ASN A 80 -13.70 3.30 -8.40
C ASN A 80 -14.02 4.06 -9.69
N ILE A 81 -15.31 4.23 -9.99
CA ILE A 81 -15.81 5.06 -11.09
C ILE A 81 -16.57 6.23 -10.51
N THR A 82 -16.14 7.44 -10.80
CA THR A 82 -16.79 8.69 -10.39
C THR A 82 -17.40 9.37 -11.61
N PRO A 83 -18.74 9.35 -11.78
CA PRO A 83 -19.39 10.16 -12.80
C PRO A 83 -19.13 11.65 -12.52
N LEU A 84 -18.69 12.39 -13.55
CA LEU A 84 -18.43 13.83 -13.48
C LEU A 84 -19.62 14.65 -13.93
N LYS A 85 -20.54 14.01 -14.65
CA LYS A 85 -21.84 14.56 -15.05
C LYS A 85 -22.98 13.76 -14.42
N VAL A 86 -24.14 14.36 -14.33
CA VAL A 86 -25.33 13.66 -13.85
C VAL A 86 -25.76 12.62 -14.89
N HIS A 87 -25.80 11.37 -14.48
CA HIS A 87 -26.31 10.26 -15.27
C HIS A 87 -27.47 9.61 -14.53
N ASP A 88 -28.52 9.24 -15.26
CA ASP A 88 -29.67 8.52 -14.69
C ASP A 88 -29.38 7.02 -14.46
N ASN A 89 -28.14 6.58 -14.70
CA ASN A 89 -27.76 5.19 -14.62
C ASN A 89 -27.34 4.82 -13.19
N ASN A 90 -27.95 3.77 -12.64
CA ASN A 90 -27.53 3.17 -11.36
C ASN A 90 -26.48 2.06 -11.54
N GLU A 91 -26.11 1.73 -12.78
CA GLU A 91 -25.18 0.65 -13.13
C GLU A 91 -24.38 1.06 -14.37
N TYR A 92 -23.09 0.78 -14.37
CA TYR A 92 -22.22 0.93 -15.52
C TYR A 92 -21.62 -0.41 -15.92
N CYS A 93 -21.62 -0.71 -17.23
CA CYS A 93 -20.77 -1.76 -17.81
C CYS A 93 -19.36 -1.20 -17.96
N PHE A 94 -18.34 -2.03 -17.69
CA PHE A 94 -16.95 -1.65 -17.90
C PHE A 94 -16.15 -2.79 -18.53
N ALA A 95 -15.07 -2.43 -19.24
CA ALA A 95 -14.05 -3.34 -19.73
C ALA A 95 -12.66 -2.74 -19.50
N ILE A 96 -11.86 -3.38 -18.65
CA ILE A 96 -10.48 -3.00 -18.35
C ILE A 96 -9.56 -3.83 -19.22
N THR A 97 -8.56 -3.22 -19.87
CA THR A 97 -7.62 -3.95 -20.72
C THR A 97 -6.19 -3.44 -20.62
N ASN A 98 -5.24 -4.31 -20.96
CA ASN A 98 -3.84 -3.98 -21.21
C ASN A 98 -3.46 -4.06 -22.71
N GLY A 99 -4.46 -4.24 -23.59
CA GLY A 99 -4.29 -4.47 -25.01
C GLY A 99 -4.24 -5.95 -25.39
N THR A 100 -3.96 -6.86 -24.47
CA THR A 100 -3.95 -8.32 -24.68
C THR A 100 -5.06 -9.00 -23.88
N ASP A 101 -5.10 -8.71 -22.58
CA ASP A 101 -6.06 -9.26 -21.63
C ASP A 101 -7.18 -8.25 -21.39
N THR A 102 -8.37 -8.75 -21.07
CA THR A 102 -9.55 -7.90 -20.80
C THR A 102 -10.38 -8.51 -19.68
N LEU A 103 -10.69 -7.70 -18.68
CA LEU A 103 -11.65 -7.99 -17.63
C LEU A 103 -12.88 -7.11 -17.83
N SER A 104 -14.05 -7.72 -18.01
CA SER A 104 -15.31 -6.99 -18.18
C SER A 104 -16.27 -7.29 -17.04
N GLY A 105 -17.10 -6.32 -16.71
CA GLY A 105 -18.07 -6.46 -15.62
C GLY A 105 -19.10 -5.35 -15.59
N LYS A 106 -19.88 -5.37 -14.52
CA LYS A 106 -20.87 -4.34 -14.19
C LYS A 106 -20.65 -3.86 -12.77
N ILE A 107 -20.77 -2.56 -12.58
CA ILE A 107 -20.67 -1.92 -11.28
C ILE A 107 -21.92 -1.13 -10.98
N LYS A 108 -22.47 -1.35 -9.80
CA LYS A 108 -23.66 -0.64 -9.29
C LYS A 108 -23.27 0.41 -8.27
N GLY A 109 -23.95 1.54 -8.31
CA GLY A 109 -23.87 2.52 -7.24
C GLY A 109 -24.34 1.95 -5.91
N ASN A 110 -23.58 2.21 -4.85
CA ASN A 110 -24.00 1.91 -3.48
C ASN A 110 -25.06 2.91 -3.02
N GLN A 111 -25.55 2.78 -1.78
CA GLN A 111 -26.55 3.67 -1.21
C GLN A 111 -26.10 5.14 -1.08
N PHE A 112 -24.82 5.42 -1.22
CA PHE A 112 -24.23 6.76 -1.21
C PHE A 112 -23.94 7.31 -2.62
N GLY A 113 -24.26 6.55 -3.66
CA GLY A 113 -23.99 6.91 -5.05
C GLY A 113 -22.54 6.69 -5.48
N GLU A 114 -21.75 5.93 -4.72
CA GLU A 114 -20.39 5.56 -5.07
C GLU A 114 -20.37 4.27 -5.88
N TYR A 115 -19.55 4.22 -6.93
CA TYR A 115 -19.36 3.05 -7.78
C TYR A 115 -17.98 2.47 -7.49
N CYS A 116 -17.87 1.60 -6.50
CA CYS A 116 -16.64 0.90 -6.16
C CYS A 116 -16.88 -0.60 -5.98
N MET A 117 -15.90 -1.41 -6.36
CA MET A 117 -15.92 -2.86 -6.17
C MET A 117 -14.52 -3.47 -6.23
N ASP A 118 -14.38 -4.62 -5.57
CA ASP A 118 -13.18 -5.45 -5.72
C ASP A 118 -13.18 -6.17 -7.06
N LEU A 119 -11.99 -6.29 -7.64
CA LEU A 119 -11.73 -6.97 -8.91
C LEU A 119 -10.76 -8.13 -8.70
N ASN A 120 -10.95 -9.18 -9.45
CA ASN A 120 -9.93 -10.21 -9.67
C ASN A 120 -9.12 -9.84 -10.91
N LEU A 121 -8.22 -8.85 -10.78
CA LEU A 121 -7.40 -8.31 -11.85
C LEU A 121 -5.95 -8.74 -11.66
N ASP A 122 -5.43 -9.54 -12.58
CA ASP A 122 -4.10 -10.13 -12.55
C ASP A 122 -3.12 -9.57 -13.59
N PHE A 123 -3.52 -8.47 -14.24
CA PHE A 123 -2.69 -7.74 -15.21
C PHE A 123 -2.66 -6.23 -14.93
N VAL A 124 -1.63 -5.58 -15.44
CA VAL A 124 -1.47 -4.11 -15.37
C VAL A 124 -2.42 -3.43 -16.36
N PRO A 125 -3.40 -2.63 -15.90
CA PRO A 125 -4.35 -1.98 -16.80
C PRO A 125 -3.71 -0.80 -17.55
N THR A 126 -4.08 -0.63 -18.83
CA THR A 126 -3.68 0.54 -19.63
C THR A 126 -4.87 1.42 -20.02
N SER A 127 -6.06 0.85 -20.06
CA SER A 127 -7.29 1.60 -20.31
C SER A 127 -8.51 0.90 -19.74
N ILE A 128 -9.58 1.67 -19.62
CA ILE A 128 -10.93 1.19 -19.30
C ILE A 128 -11.92 1.78 -20.28
N THR A 129 -12.90 0.97 -20.67
CA THR A 129 -14.08 1.42 -21.41
C THR A 129 -15.28 1.36 -20.51
N ILE A 130 -16.08 2.42 -20.44
CA ILE A 130 -17.33 2.53 -19.66
C ILE A 130 -18.48 2.68 -20.63
N GLY A 131 -19.56 1.92 -20.42
CA GLY A 131 -20.72 1.86 -21.32
C GLY A 131 -20.65 0.70 -22.31
N GLU A 132 -21.64 0.63 -23.19
CA GLU A 132 -21.78 -0.40 -24.23
C GLU A 132 -22.15 0.23 -25.58
N GLY A 133 -21.77 -0.43 -26.66
CA GLY A 133 -22.13 -0.01 -28.02
C GLY A 133 -21.50 1.31 -28.46
N GLU A 134 -22.28 2.16 -29.13
CA GLU A 134 -21.82 3.44 -29.68
C GLU A 134 -21.56 4.51 -28.61
N ASP A 135 -22.17 4.36 -27.42
CA ASP A 135 -22.01 5.26 -26.28
C ASP A 135 -20.84 4.88 -25.34
N ALA A 136 -20.09 3.83 -25.69
CA ALA A 136 -18.95 3.37 -24.91
C ALA A 136 -17.80 4.38 -24.96
N GLN A 137 -17.27 4.73 -23.79
CA GLN A 137 -16.21 5.73 -23.64
C GLN A 137 -14.93 5.08 -23.12
N SER A 138 -13.85 5.25 -23.84
CA SER A 138 -12.53 4.74 -23.44
C SER A 138 -11.73 5.80 -22.70
N ILE A 139 -11.09 5.40 -21.59
CA ILE A 139 -10.25 6.24 -20.74
C ILE A 139 -8.90 5.56 -20.61
N SER A 140 -7.82 6.27 -20.94
CA SER A 140 -6.46 5.80 -20.70
C SER A 140 -6.13 5.87 -19.21
N LEU A 141 -5.47 4.85 -18.70
CA LEU A 141 -5.04 4.75 -17.31
C LEU A 141 -3.53 4.90 -17.21
N VAL A 142 -3.07 5.70 -16.27
CA VAL A 142 -1.64 5.89 -15.96
C VAL A 142 -1.38 5.54 -14.50
N ASN A 143 -0.25 4.91 -14.21
CA ASN A 143 0.18 4.71 -12.84
C ASN A 143 0.68 6.05 -12.27
N VAL A 144 -0.08 6.64 -11.35
CA VAL A 144 0.20 7.98 -10.81
C VAL A 144 1.35 8.00 -9.80
N VAL A 145 1.83 6.83 -9.37
CA VAL A 145 2.98 6.67 -8.45
C VAL A 145 4.19 6.05 -9.13
N ASP A 146 4.17 5.88 -10.44
CA ASP A 146 5.32 5.36 -11.17
C ASP A 146 6.54 6.30 -11.04
N GLY A 147 7.69 5.72 -10.73
CA GLY A 147 8.94 6.47 -10.48
C GLY A 147 8.94 7.35 -9.21
N LYS A 148 7.93 7.26 -8.36
CA LYS A 148 7.81 7.98 -7.09
C LYS A 148 8.21 7.09 -5.90
N LEU A 149 8.07 7.62 -4.70
CA LEU A 149 8.33 6.86 -3.48
C LEU A 149 7.49 5.58 -3.42
N THR A 150 8.13 4.50 -3.00
CA THR A 150 7.40 3.26 -2.74
C THR A 150 6.60 3.34 -1.44
N PRO A 151 5.57 2.52 -1.25
CA PRO A 151 4.84 2.45 0.02
C PRO A 151 5.75 2.15 1.23
N ALA A 152 6.81 1.36 1.03
CA ALA A 152 7.79 1.08 2.08
C ALA A 152 8.61 2.33 2.46
N ASP A 153 9.05 3.13 1.47
CA ASP A 153 9.72 4.40 1.74
C ASP A 153 8.82 5.36 2.52
N VAL A 154 7.55 5.40 2.15
CA VAL A 154 6.53 6.24 2.79
C VAL A 154 6.30 5.84 4.25
N VAL A 155 6.22 4.54 4.55
CA VAL A 155 6.13 4.04 5.93
C VAL A 155 7.39 4.38 6.72
N ASN A 156 8.59 4.20 6.13
CA ASN A 156 9.86 4.54 6.78
C ASN A 156 9.98 6.04 7.10
N ILE A 157 9.45 6.91 6.26
CA ILE A 157 9.40 8.36 6.54
C ILE A 157 8.44 8.62 7.69
N ALA A 158 7.26 8.00 7.67
CA ALA A 158 6.26 8.16 8.72
C ALA A 158 6.76 7.67 10.09
N GLU A 159 7.47 6.54 10.15
CA GLU A 159 8.10 6.04 11.37
C GLU A 159 9.13 7.02 11.95
N LYS A 160 9.94 7.63 11.10
CA LYS A 160 10.90 8.66 11.55
C LYS A 160 10.20 9.90 12.08
N GLU A 161 9.14 10.34 11.41
CA GLU A 161 8.34 11.50 11.83
C GLU A 161 7.59 11.27 13.15
N PHE A 162 7.23 10.04 13.47
CA PHE A 162 6.56 9.67 14.71
C PHE A 162 7.45 8.95 15.71
N ALA A 163 8.78 8.93 15.52
CA ALA A 163 9.72 8.12 16.31
C ALA A 163 9.58 8.32 17.82
N GLU A 164 9.47 9.57 18.28
CA GLU A 164 9.30 9.87 19.72
C GLU A 164 7.97 9.35 20.28
N ARG A 165 6.87 9.48 19.51
CA ARG A 165 5.55 8.97 19.90
C ARG A 165 5.54 7.44 19.95
N ILE A 166 6.17 6.80 18.96
CA ILE A 166 6.30 5.34 18.88
C ILE A 166 7.11 4.83 20.08
N ALA A 167 8.26 5.44 20.36
CA ALA A 167 9.10 5.06 21.50
C ALA A 167 8.35 5.19 22.83
N SER A 168 7.72 6.34 23.08
CA SER A 168 6.94 6.58 24.28
C SER A 168 5.77 5.61 24.46
N ALA A 169 5.06 5.28 23.37
CA ALA A 169 3.96 4.32 23.40
C ALA A 169 4.45 2.89 23.67
N LYS A 170 5.59 2.49 23.07
CA LYS A 170 6.23 1.19 23.33
C LYS A 170 6.71 1.07 24.78
N GLU A 171 7.36 2.11 25.34
CA GLU A 171 7.82 2.15 26.74
C GLU A 171 6.66 2.03 27.75
N SER A 172 5.52 2.64 27.44
CA SER A 172 4.32 2.55 28.28
C SER A 172 3.54 1.23 28.12
N GLY A 173 3.94 0.35 27.18
CA GLY A 173 3.22 -0.87 26.83
C GLY A 173 1.87 -0.61 26.14
N GLN A 174 1.66 0.60 25.63
CA GLN A 174 0.40 1.03 24.99
C GLN A 174 0.50 1.11 23.46
N TYR A 175 1.61 0.63 22.87
CA TYR A 175 1.74 0.61 21.41
C TYR A 175 0.92 -0.55 20.85
N ASN A 176 -0.30 -0.24 20.43
CA ASN A 176 -1.19 -1.14 19.71
C ASN A 176 -1.77 -0.33 18.53
N ARG A 177 -1.07 -0.33 17.39
CA ARG A 177 -1.44 0.47 16.24
C ARG A 177 -1.15 -0.28 14.96
N GLU A 178 -2.14 -0.28 14.09
CA GLU A 178 -2.02 -0.73 12.71
C GLU A 178 -1.63 0.41 11.79
N THR A 179 -0.89 0.10 10.74
CA THR A 179 -0.47 1.05 9.72
C THR A 179 -1.44 1.02 8.54
N TYR A 180 -1.93 2.19 8.15
CA TYR A 180 -2.85 2.35 7.05
C TYR A 180 -2.26 3.35 6.04
N VAL A 181 -2.03 2.90 4.80
CA VAL A 181 -1.43 3.69 3.71
C VAL A 181 -2.37 3.73 2.52
N LYS A 182 -2.79 4.92 2.11
CA LYS A 182 -3.56 5.13 0.89
C LYS A 182 -3.08 6.36 0.13
N LEU A 183 -3.45 6.44 -1.15
CA LEU A 183 -3.36 7.68 -1.92
C LEU A 183 -4.66 8.46 -1.80
N ILE A 184 -4.53 9.77 -1.65
CA ILE A 184 -5.65 10.70 -1.66
C ILE A 184 -5.37 11.85 -2.61
N THR A 185 -6.42 12.43 -3.14
CA THR A 185 -6.36 13.64 -3.97
C THR A 185 -7.55 14.54 -3.68
N GLY A 186 -7.36 15.86 -3.78
CA GLY A 186 -8.43 16.83 -3.69
C GLY A 186 -8.89 17.34 -5.06
N ASP A 187 -8.04 17.25 -6.07
CA ASP A 187 -8.25 17.81 -7.41
C ASP A 187 -8.05 16.83 -8.57
N ARG A 188 -7.78 15.56 -8.27
CA ARG A 188 -7.46 14.47 -9.21
C ARG A 188 -6.17 14.66 -10.04
N GLN A 189 -5.44 15.74 -9.80
CA GLN A 189 -4.17 16.05 -10.45
C GLN A 189 -2.99 15.86 -9.52
N HIS A 190 -3.17 16.20 -8.24
CA HIS A 190 -2.15 16.07 -7.22
C HIS A 190 -2.55 14.98 -6.23
N TYR A 191 -1.69 14.00 -6.09
CA TYR A 191 -1.87 12.87 -5.19
C TYR A 191 -0.93 12.99 -4.01
N TYR A 192 -1.36 12.52 -2.84
CA TYR A 192 -0.57 12.51 -1.62
C TYR A 192 -0.70 11.14 -0.97
N TYR A 193 0.38 10.64 -0.40
CA TYR A 193 0.29 9.51 0.51
C TYR A 193 -0.29 9.97 1.83
N TYR A 194 -1.39 9.37 2.22
CA TYR A 194 -1.92 9.45 3.57
C TYR A 194 -1.46 8.23 4.34
N VAL A 195 -0.64 8.44 5.37
CA VAL A 195 -0.18 7.39 6.28
C VAL A 195 -0.77 7.63 7.64
N SER A 196 -1.38 6.61 8.22
CA SER A 196 -1.89 6.71 9.58
C SER A 196 -1.55 5.48 10.41
N TYR A 197 -1.32 5.71 11.69
CA TYR A 197 -1.16 4.72 12.74
C TYR A 197 -2.45 4.74 13.57
N ILE A 198 -3.26 3.70 13.40
CA ILE A 198 -4.62 3.63 13.94
C ILE A 198 -4.60 2.73 15.16
N GLY A 199 -5.03 3.25 16.30
CA GLY A 199 -5.29 2.50 17.52
C GLY A 199 -6.76 2.19 17.69
N GLU A 200 -7.14 1.76 18.87
CA GLU A 200 -8.52 1.46 19.19
C GLU A 200 -9.41 2.71 19.15
N GLY A 201 -10.56 2.60 18.50
CA GLY A 201 -11.54 3.67 18.41
C GLY A 201 -11.13 4.82 17.50
N VAL A 202 -11.09 6.05 18.04
CA VAL A 202 -10.79 7.28 17.29
C VAL A 202 -9.35 7.78 17.47
N ASP A 203 -8.50 6.99 18.14
CA ASP A 203 -7.11 7.35 18.38
C ASP A 203 -6.24 7.02 17.18
N TYR A 204 -5.79 8.04 16.47
CA TYR A 204 -4.89 7.87 15.34
C TYR A 204 -3.90 9.02 15.20
N TRP A 205 -2.74 8.70 14.65
CA TRP A 205 -1.74 9.66 14.19
C TRP A 205 -1.69 9.57 12.67
N ALA A 206 -1.56 10.68 12.01
CA ALA A 206 -1.55 10.68 10.55
C ALA A 206 -0.64 11.76 9.98
N LEU A 207 -0.16 11.52 8.76
CA LEU A 207 0.53 12.52 7.97
C LEU A 207 0.18 12.38 6.49
N LEU A 208 0.36 13.49 5.78
CA LEU A 208 0.33 13.57 4.33
C LEU A 208 1.75 13.76 3.83
N LEU A 209 2.15 12.96 2.85
CA LEU A 209 3.45 13.02 2.20
C LEU A 209 3.30 13.32 0.72
N ASP A 210 4.13 14.19 0.24
CA ASP A 210 4.35 14.38 -1.19
C ASP A 210 5.01 13.11 -1.77
N PRO A 211 4.45 12.48 -2.80
CA PRO A 211 4.93 11.19 -3.31
C PRO A 211 6.24 11.30 -4.10
N GLU A 212 6.66 12.48 -4.54
CA GLU A 212 7.90 12.68 -5.28
C GLU A 212 9.08 12.94 -4.36
N THR A 213 8.86 13.75 -3.33
CA THR A 213 9.93 14.26 -2.47
C THR A 213 9.94 13.64 -1.08
N GLY A 214 8.84 13.03 -0.64
CA GLY A 214 8.65 12.57 0.73
C GLY A 214 8.46 13.70 1.74
N ALA A 215 8.27 14.95 1.26
CA ALA A 215 8.04 16.07 2.16
C ALA A 215 6.72 15.91 2.91
N VAL A 216 6.75 16.18 4.22
CA VAL A 216 5.55 16.18 5.06
C VAL A 216 4.73 17.43 4.75
N VAL A 217 3.55 17.23 4.17
CA VAL A 217 2.60 18.31 3.82
C VAL A 217 1.73 18.67 5.02
N SER A 218 1.33 17.66 5.80
CA SER A 218 0.52 17.85 7.00
C SER A 218 0.76 16.70 7.98
N LYS A 219 0.62 16.98 9.29
CA LYS A 219 0.82 16.01 10.37
C LYS A 219 -0.20 16.24 11.48
N LYS A 220 -0.77 15.14 12.01
CA LYS A 220 -1.71 15.13 13.15
C LYS A 220 -1.17 14.32 14.32
#